data_ff288950a3c365f161b371f140e6296f
#
_entry.id   ff288950a3c365f161b371f140e6296f
#
_cell.length_a   1.000
_cell.length_b   1.000
_cell.length_c   1.000
_cell.angle_alpha   90.00
_cell.angle_beta   90.00
_cell.angle_gamma   90.00
#
_symmetry.space_group_name_H-M   'P 1'
#
loop_
_entity.id
_entity.type
_entity.pdbx_description
1 polymer ?
#
loop_
_entity_poly.entity_id
_entity_poly.type
_entity_poly.pdbx_seq_one_letter_code
_entity_poly.pdbx_strand_id
1 'polypeptide(L)'
;KGKSDREVMRFCQSFMTELQRHIGQFVDVPAGDIGVGGREIGYLFGQYKRIRDSFDGGVLTGKGLSFGGSLTRNEATGYGLCYLTEEMLHCMKQESLQGKRVAISGSGNVAIFACQKAQELGAKVITMSDSNGCIYDPEGIRLDVVKDIKLRRRGRIREYAQLVPGSEFRSDFRDLWSVPCDVALPCATQNELNAESAKALIANGCMGVFEGANMPCTPEAITAIKSAGLLFSP
;
A
#
# COMPACT_ATOMS: atom_id res chain seq x y z
N LYS A 1 -3.63 -11.54 11.72
CA LYS A 1 -2.28 -11.10 12.17
C LYS A 1 -1.89 -11.86 13.43
N GLY A 2 -0.59 -12.16 13.61
CA GLY A 2 -0.09 -12.90 14.77
C GLY A 2 -0.25 -14.43 14.69
N LYS A 3 -0.65 -14.96 13.56
CA LYS A 3 -0.69 -16.40 13.31
C LYS A 3 0.58 -16.87 12.58
N SER A 4 1.01 -18.08 12.89
CA SER A 4 2.13 -18.71 12.18
C SER A 4 1.79 -19.04 10.74
N ASP A 5 2.79 -19.20 9.88
CA ASP A 5 2.61 -19.62 8.50
C ASP A 5 1.85 -20.94 8.39
N ARG A 6 2.09 -21.85 9.32
CA ARG A 6 1.41 -23.15 9.37
C ARG A 6 -0.09 -23.02 9.69
N GLU A 7 -0.46 -22.12 10.60
CA GLU A 7 -1.87 -21.84 10.90
C GLU A 7 -2.58 -21.21 9.70
N VAL A 8 -1.94 -20.22 9.06
CA VAL A 8 -2.47 -19.55 7.87
C VAL A 8 -2.60 -20.55 6.71
N MET A 9 -1.61 -21.40 6.48
CA MET A 9 -1.68 -22.43 5.46
C MET A 9 -2.85 -23.39 5.68
N ARG A 10 -3.03 -23.90 6.91
CA ARG A 10 -4.16 -24.77 7.25
C ARG A 10 -5.51 -24.10 7.02
N PHE A 11 -5.63 -22.83 7.41
CA PHE A 11 -6.84 -22.06 7.16
C PHE A 11 -7.12 -21.93 5.65
N CYS A 12 -6.15 -21.51 4.87
CA CYS A 12 -6.28 -21.39 3.41
C CYS A 12 -6.66 -22.72 2.75
N GLN A 13 -6.04 -23.82 3.19
CA GLN A 13 -6.34 -25.15 2.65
C GLN A 13 -7.77 -25.59 3.00
N SER A 14 -8.20 -25.40 4.26
CA SER A 14 -9.56 -25.74 4.69
C SER A 14 -10.59 -24.88 3.95
N PHE A 15 -10.36 -23.57 3.84
CA PHE A 15 -11.21 -22.64 3.12
C PHE A 15 -11.35 -23.02 1.64
N MET A 16 -10.24 -23.33 0.96
CA MET A 16 -10.26 -23.73 -0.45
C MET A 16 -10.95 -25.07 -0.68
N THR A 17 -10.92 -25.99 0.29
CA THR A 17 -11.63 -27.27 0.20
C THR A 17 -13.13 -27.06 0.00
N GLU A 18 -13.72 -26.05 0.60
CA GLU A 18 -15.11 -25.68 0.38
C GLU A 18 -15.31 -24.75 -0.83
N LEU A 19 -14.45 -23.76 -1.00
CA LEU A 19 -14.57 -22.75 -2.03
C LEU A 19 -14.42 -23.30 -3.44
N GLN A 20 -13.58 -24.33 -3.66
CA GLN A 20 -13.22 -24.83 -4.98
C GLN A 20 -14.41 -25.27 -5.86
N ARG A 21 -15.55 -25.60 -5.26
CA ARG A 21 -16.77 -25.98 -5.98
C ARG A 21 -17.55 -24.80 -6.56
N HIS A 22 -17.22 -23.60 -6.13
CA HIS A 22 -17.89 -22.34 -6.51
C HIS A 22 -17.06 -21.44 -7.42
N ILE A 23 -15.81 -21.79 -7.67
CA ILE A 23 -14.86 -20.97 -8.43
C ILE A 23 -14.31 -21.72 -9.65
N GLY A 24 -13.80 -20.95 -10.60
CA GLY A 24 -13.17 -21.45 -11.82
C GLY A 24 -12.74 -20.32 -12.72
N GLN A 25 -11.82 -20.57 -13.65
CA GLN A 25 -11.28 -19.53 -14.52
C GLN A 25 -12.33 -18.78 -15.38
N PHE A 26 -13.54 -19.36 -15.53
CA PHE A 26 -14.66 -18.79 -16.29
C PHE A 26 -15.94 -18.66 -15.46
N VAL A 27 -15.88 -18.84 -14.16
CA VAL A 27 -17.04 -18.78 -13.26
C VAL A 27 -16.88 -17.60 -12.31
N ASP A 28 -16.15 -17.78 -11.23
CA ASP A 28 -15.82 -16.77 -10.25
C ASP A 28 -14.33 -16.84 -9.93
N VAL A 29 -13.64 -15.71 -9.97
CA VAL A 29 -12.17 -15.63 -9.87
C VAL A 29 -11.79 -14.79 -8.64
N PRO A 30 -11.57 -15.39 -7.47
CA PRO A 30 -11.13 -14.67 -6.29
C PRO A 30 -9.76 -14.01 -6.49
N ALA A 31 -9.56 -12.90 -5.78
CA ALA A 31 -8.36 -12.10 -5.85
C ALA A 31 -7.67 -11.94 -4.49
N GLY A 32 -6.39 -11.60 -4.51
CA GLY A 32 -5.71 -11.07 -3.34
C GLY A 32 -6.24 -9.69 -2.95
N ASP A 33 -6.32 -9.42 -1.64
CA ASP A 33 -6.77 -8.17 -1.08
C ASP A 33 -6.17 -7.98 0.32
N ILE A 34 -6.73 -7.10 1.17
CA ILE A 34 -6.23 -6.82 2.51
C ILE A 34 -5.95 -8.11 3.29
N GLY A 35 -4.68 -8.32 3.63
CA GLY A 35 -4.22 -9.49 4.38
C GLY A 35 -4.09 -10.78 3.56
N VAL A 36 -4.39 -10.77 2.25
CA VAL A 36 -4.27 -11.90 1.34
C VAL A 36 -3.27 -11.57 0.24
N GLY A 37 -2.03 -11.91 0.44
CA GLY A 37 -0.94 -11.70 -0.52
C GLY A 37 -0.52 -12.99 -1.23
N GLY A 38 0.61 -12.94 -1.91
CA GLY A 38 1.14 -14.06 -2.70
C GLY A 38 1.31 -15.37 -1.91
N ARG A 39 1.57 -15.28 -0.59
CA ARG A 39 1.64 -16.45 0.30
C ARG A 39 0.30 -17.16 0.43
N GLU A 40 -0.74 -16.42 0.78
CA GLU A 40 -2.10 -16.93 0.95
C GLU A 40 -2.62 -17.48 -0.37
N ILE A 41 -2.45 -16.72 -1.44
CA ILE A 41 -2.82 -17.15 -2.79
C ILE A 41 -2.08 -18.43 -3.20
N GLY A 42 -0.80 -18.57 -2.85
CA GLY A 42 -0.04 -19.79 -3.09
C GLY A 42 -0.62 -21.01 -2.34
N TYR A 43 -1.02 -20.83 -1.08
CA TYR A 43 -1.66 -21.90 -0.30
C TYR A 43 -3.05 -22.29 -0.86
N LEU A 44 -3.83 -21.28 -1.27
CA LEU A 44 -5.15 -21.50 -1.89
C LEU A 44 -5.01 -22.24 -3.23
N PHE A 45 -4.13 -21.76 -4.11
CA PHE A 45 -3.91 -22.35 -5.41
C PHE A 45 -3.36 -23.80 -5.31
N GLY A 46 -2.40 -24.02 -4.40
CA GLY A 46 -1.86 -25.35 -4.17
C GLY A 46 -2.92 -26.34 -3.71
N GLN A 47 -3.86 -25.94 -2.85
CA GLN A 47 -4.97 -26.80 -2.42
C GLN A 47 -5.99 -27.02 -3.54
N TYR A 48 -6.34 -25.98 -4.31
CA TYR A 48 -7.20 -26.11 -5.48
C TYR A 48 -6.65 -27.13 -6.46
N LYS A 49 -5.36 -27.01 -6.84
CA LYS A 49 -4.68 -27.93 -7.72
C LYS A 49 -4.73 -29.38 -7.22
N ARG A 50 -4.54 -29.58 -5.91
CA ARG A 50 -4.58 -30.94 -5.31
C ARG A 50 -5.96 -31.58 -5.39
N ILE A 51 -7.04 -30.80 -5.24
CA ILE A 51 -8.41 -31.31 -5.25
C ILE A 51 -8.90 -31.54 -6.68
N ARG A 52 -8.60 -30.61 -7.58
CA ARG A 52 -9.09 -30.63 -8.98
C ARG A 52 -8.20 -31.45 -9.91
N ASP A 53 -7.01 -31.82 -9.46
CA ASP A 53 -5.97 -32.50 -10.28
C ASP A 53 -5.68 -31.74 -11.60
N SER A 54 -5.73 -30.41 -11.56
CA SER A 54 -5.56 -29.55 -12.73
C SER A 54 -4.74 -28.29 -12.40
N PHE A 55 -4.10 -27.72 -13.42
CA PHE A 55 -3.37 -26.47 -13.33
C PHE A 55 -4.18 -25.35 -14.02
N ASP A 56 -5.25 -24.89 -13.35
CA ASP A 56 -6.13 -23.86 -13.89
C ASP A 56 -5.58 -22.47 -13.57
N GLY A 57 -4.71 -21.97 -14.43
CA GLY A 57 -4.00 -20.71 -14.23
C GLY A 57 -4.91 -19.48 -14.06
N GLY A 58 -6.16 -19.54 -14.51
CA GLY A 58 -7.15 -18.46 -14.40
C GLY A 58 -7.99 -18.45 -13.12
N VAL A 59 -7.88 -19.47 -12.24
CA VAL A 59 -8.81 -19.65 -11.11
C VAL A 59 -8.67 -18.62 -9.97
N LEU A 60 -7.49 -18.01 -9.81
CA LEU A 60 -7.18 -17.02 -8.80
C LEU A 60 -6.28 -15.92 -9.38
N THR A 61 -6.46 -14.68 -8.97
CA THR A 61 -5.48 -13.61 -9.27
C THR A 61 -4.44 -13.49 -8.16
N GLY A 62 -3.38 -12.70 -8.39
CA GLY A 62 -2.34 -12.46 -7.38
C GLY A 62 -1.38 -13.61 -7.15
N LYS A 63 -1.33 -14.58 -8.06
CA LYS A 63 -0.40 -15.71 -8.00
C LYS A 63 1.04 -15.27 -8.27
N GLY A 64 2.00 -16.00 -7.69
CA GLY A 64 3.40 -15.93 -8.10
C GLY A 64 3.61 -16.47 -9.54
N LEU A 65 4.73 -16.10 -10.15
CA LEU A 65 5.06 -16.48 -11.54
C LEU A 65 5.03 -18.01 -11.76
N SER A 66 5.54 -18.79 -10.80
CA SER A 66 5.52 -20.27 -10.86
C SER A 66 4.13 -20.88 -10.85
N PHE A 67 3.11 -20.10 -10.52
CA PHE A 67 1.70 -20.52 -10.50
C PHE A 67 0.86 -19.87 -11.61
N GLY A 68 1.51 -19.35 -12.65
CA GLY A 68 0.82 -18.69 -13.77
C GLY A 68 0.41 -17.26 -13.47
N GLY A 69 1.11 -16.56 -12.56
CA GLY A 69 0.91 -15.15 -12.28
C GLY A 69 1.54 -14.23 -13.32
N SER A 70 1.14 -12.97 -13.33
CA SER A 70 1.66 -11.94 -14.23
C SER A 70 2.86 -11.22 -13.63
N LEU A 71 3.80 -10.80 -14.47
CA LEU A 71 4.84 -9.85 -14.11
C LEU A 71 4.24 -8.49 -13.73
N THR A 72 4.92 -7.75 -12.87
CA THR A 72 4.59 -6.37 -12.44
C THR A 72 3.22 -6.19 -11.78
N ARG A 73 2.43 -7.25 -11.56
CA ARG A 73 1.09 -7.12 -10.93
C ARG A 73 1.17 -6.56 -9.51
N ASN A 74 2.17 -6.96 -8.75
CA ASN A 74 2.35 -6.47 -7.37
C ASN A 74 2.71 -4.99 -7.32
N GLU A 75 3.49 -4.53 -8.27
CA GLU A 75 3.99 -3.16 -8.38
C GLU A 75 2.95 -2.22 -8.99
N ALA A 76 2.04 -2.74 -9.80
CA ALA A 76 1.20 -1.96 -10.72
C ALA A 76 0.44 -0.81 -10.05
N THR A 77 -0.20 -1.05 -8.90
CA THR A 77 -0.99 -0.02 -8.21
C THR A 77 -0.10 1.10 -7.68
N GLY A 78 0.97 0.75 -6.96
CA GLY A 78 1.90 1.75 -6.41
C GLY A 78 2.64 2.53 -7.49
N TYR A 79 3.04 1.86 -8.56
CA TYR A 79 3.71 2.49 -9.69
C TYR A 79 2.77 3.40 -10.48
N GLY A 80 1.56 2.93 -10.78
CA GLY A 80 0.54 3.70 -11.48
C GLY A 80 0.17 4.98 -10.73
N LEU A 81 0.04 4.89 -9.41
CA LEU A 81 -0.17 6.04 -8.55
C LEU A 81 0.93 7.09 -8.71
N CYS A 82 2.21 6.68 -8.68
CA CYS A 82 3.33 7.61 -8.82
C CYS A 82 3.41 8.21 -10.22
N TYR A 83 3.14 7.44 -11.27
CA TYR A 83 3.09 7.97 -12.64
C TYR A 83 1.97 8.98 -12.82
N LEU A 84 0.77 8.70 -12.29
CA LEU A 84 -0.33 9.66 -12.32
C LEU A 84 0.01 10.93 -11.53
N THR A 85 0.61 10.79 -10.34
CA THR A 85 1.06 11.91 -9.53
C THR A 85 2.06 12.79 -10.28
N GLU A 86 3.07 12.18 -10.90
CA GLU A 86 4.09 12.87 -11.69
C GLU A 86 3.47 13.64 -12.85
N GLU A 87 2.57 12.98 -13.60
CA GLU A 87 1.90 13.60 -14.75
C GLU A 87 0.99 14.77 -14.32
N MET A 88 0.24 14.62 -13.23
CA MET A 88 -0.60 15.71 -12.71
C MET A 88 0.23 16.89 -12.20
N LEU A 89 1.36 16.64 -11.53
CA LEU A 89 2.28 17.70 -11.12
C LEU A 89 2.84 18.42 -12.34
N HIS A 90 3.26 17.67 -13.36
CA HIS A 90 3.80 18.24 -14.59
C HIS A 90 2.78 19.10 -15.32
N CYS A 91 1.60 18.56 -15.61
CA CYS A 91 0.59 19.24 -16.41
C CYS A 91 -0.06 20.45 -15.71
N MET A 92 -0.27 20.35 -14.39
CA MET A 92 -1.06 21.33 -13.65
C MET A 92 -0.23 22.33 -12.84
N LYS A 93 1.02 22.01 -12.53
CA LYS A 93 1.90 22.85 -11.71
C LYS A 93 3.25 23.13 -12.36
N GLN A 94 3.59 22.47 -13.47
CA GLN A 94 4.94 22.49 -14.10
C GLN A 94 6.03 22.03 -13.13
N GLU A 95 5.70 21.07 -12.29
CA GLU A 95 6.52 20.49 -11.24
C GLU A 95 6.74 19.00 -11.50
N SER A 96 7.57 18.35 -10.70
CA SER A 96 7.80 16.90 -10.72
C SER A 96 7.94 16.36 -9.30
N LEU A 97 8.01 15.05 -9.16
CA LEU A 97 8.32 14.41 -7.85
C LEU A 97 9.78 14.61 -7.42
N GLN A 98 10.66 15.00 -8.34
CA GLN A 98 12.08 15.19 -8.05
C GLN A 98 12.28 16.20 -6.90
N GLY A 99 12.95 15.75 -5.83
CA GLY A 99 13.24 16.54 -4.64
C GLY A 99 12.05 16.84 -3.71
N LYS A 100 10.83 16.36 -4.04
CA LYS A 100 9.65 16.57 -3.21
C LYS A 100 9.65 15.65 -1.99
N ARG A 101 9.15 16.17 -0.87
CA ARG A 101 8.87 15.37 0.32
C ARG A 101 7.50 14.71 0.16
N VAL A 102 7.48 13.38 0.21
CA VAL A 102 6.26 12.60 0.00
C VAL A 102 5.87 11.89 1.29
N ALA A 103 4.65 12.14 1.77
CA ALA A 103 4.05 11.41 2.87
C ALA A 103 3.23 10.23 2.31
N ILE A 104 3.56 9.01 2.73
CA ILE A 104 2.85 7.79 2.35
C ILE A 104 2.26 7.15 3.60
N SER A 105 0.98 6.78 3.57
CA SER A 105 0.39 5.92 4.59
C SER A 105 0.45 4.44 4.19
N GLY A 106 0.35 3.58 5.19
CA GLY A 106 0.47 2.13 4.98
C GLY A 106 1.91 1.63 4.92
N SER A 107 2.04 0.32 4.89
CA SER A 107 3.27 -0.43 4.68
C SER A 107 2.97 -1.79 4.04
N GLY A 108 1.84 -1.88 3.36
CA GLY A 108 1.43 -3.01 2.53
C GLY A 108 1.98 -2.90 1.12
N ASN A 109 1.42 -3.70 0.23
CA ASN A 109 1.90 -3.81 -1.15
C ASN A 109 1.90 -2.45 -1.88
N VAL A 110 0.77 -1.75 -1.87
CA VAL A 110 0.63 -0.45 -2.55
C VAL A 110 1.64 0.56 -2.01
N ALA A 111 1.71 0.72 -0.68
CA ALA A 111 2.62 1.68 -0.04
C ALA A 111 4.10 1.37 -0.30
N ILE A 112 4.51 0.11 -0.26
CA ILE A 112 5.90 -0.32 -0.54
C ILE A 112 6.30 0.04 -1.97
N PHE A 113 5.45 -0.26 -2.95
CA PHE A 113 5.77 0.01 -4.35
C PHE A 113 5.56 1.47 -4.73
N ALA A 114 4.64 2.20 -4.10
CA ALA A 114 4.57 3.66 -4.22
C ALA A 114 5.84 4.32 -3.66
N CYS A 115 6.31 3.89 -2.48
CA CYS A 115 7.57 4.37 -1.91
C CYS A 115 8.75 4.11 -2.85
N GLN A 116 8.85 2.88 -3.38
CA GLN A 116 9.91 2.52 -4.32
C GLN A 116 9.90 3.42 -5.55
N LYS A 117 8.75 3.57 -6.20
CA LYS A 117 8.64 4.35 -7.44
C LYS A 117 8.83 5.85 -7.19
N ALA A 118 8.28 6.39 -6.11
CA ALA A 118 8.50 7.79 -5.75
C ALA A 118 9.99 8.09 -5.53
N GLN A 119 10.73 7.20 -4.86
CA GLN A 119 12.18 7.33 -4.69
C GLN A 119 12.94 7.20 -6.02
N GLU A 120 12.54 6.29 -6.91
CA GLU A 120 13.11 6.18 -8.26
C GLU A 120 12.88 7.44 -9.10
N LEU A 121 11.76 8.15 -8.90
CA LEU A 121 11.48 9.45 -9.52
C LEU A 121 12.14 10.64 -8.78
N GLY A 122 12.98 10.35 -7.79
CA GLY A 122 13.79 11.35 -7.10
C GLY A 122 13.09 12.04 -5.94
N ALA A 123 11.93 11.54 -5.48
CA ALA A 123 11.27 12.07 -4.30
C ALA A 123 11.93 11.56 -3.01
N LYS A 124 11.81 12.34 -1.94
CA LYS A 124 12.14 11.92 -0.58
C LYS A 124 10.86 11.46 0.13
N VAL A 125 10.64 10.15 0.22
CA VAL A 125 9.54 9.60 1.01
C VAL A 125 9.91 9.69 2.48
N ILE A 126 9.10 10.38 3.29
CA ILE A 126 9.44 10.72 4.68
C ILE A 126 8.58 10.02 5.72
N THR A 127 7.47 9.40 5.33
CA THR A 127 6.60 8.67 6.27
C THR A 127 6.13 7.34 5.69
N MET A 128 5.86 6.38 6.56
CA MET A 128 5.04 5.19 6.31
C MET A 128 4.28 4.82 7.59
N SER A 129 3.22 4.01 7.49
CA SER A 129 2.41 3.65 8.66
C SER A 129 1.92 2.20 8.63
N ASP A 130 1.43 1.74 9.77
CA ASP A 130 0.55 0.58 9.86
C ASP A 130 -0.52 0.82 10.95
N SER A 131 -1.33 -0.19 11.26
CA SER A 131 -2.41 -0.05 12.27
C SER A 131 -1.92 0.24 13.70
N ASN A 132 -0.61 0.28 13.96
CA ASN A 132 -0.04 0.56 15.28
C ASN A 132 0.51 1.99 15.39
N GLY A 133 0.63 2.71 14.28
CA GLY A 133 1.18 4.04 14.25
C GLY A 133 1.93 4.33 12.94
N CYS A 134 2.69 5.41 12.93
CA CYS A 134 3.49 5.81 11.78
C CYS A 134 4.96 6.03 12.15
N ILE A 135 5.79 6.00 11.14
CA ILE A 135 7.20 6.39 11.22
C ILE A 135 7.41 7.69 10.43
N TYR A 136 8.29 8.50 10.93
CA TYR A 136 8.82 9.69 10.28
C TYR A 136 10.33 9.60 10.21
N ASP A 137 10.89 9.79 9.02
CA ASP A 137 12.32 9.82 8.77
C ASP A 137 12.65 11.05 7.93
N PRO A 138 13.23 12.10 8.51
CA PRO A 138 13.56 13.33 7.79
C PRO A 138 14.61 13.12 6.70
N GLU A 139 15.46 12.10 6.82
CA GLU A 139 16.47 11.76 5.81
C GLU A 139 15.92 10.91 4.67
N GLY A 140 14.69 10.42 4.81
CA GLY A 140 14.00 9.60 3.84
C GLY A 140 13.95 8.12 4.22
N ILE A 141 12.80 7.53 4.00
CA ILE A 141 12.52 6.13 4.35
C ILE A 141 13.51 5.18 3.69
N ARG A 142 14.17 4.37 4.48
CA ARG A 142 15.00 3.25 4.04
C ARG A 142 14.09 2.07 3.71
N LEU A 143 13.73 1.97 2.43
CA LEU A 143 12.76 0.98 1.96
C LEU A 143 13.23 -0.47 2.14
N ASP A 144 14.54 -0.72 2.08
CA ASP A 144 15.14 -2.02 2.38
C ASP A 144 14.79 -2.51 3.79
N VAL A 145 14.86 -1.63 4.79
CA VAL A 145 14.50 -1.93 6.18
C VAL A 145 13.00 -2.19 6.31
N VAL A 146 12.16 -1.37 5.67
CA VAL A 146 10.70 -1.59 5.66
C VAL A 146 10.36 -2.94 5.02
N LYS A 147 10.96 -3.28 3.88
CA LYS A 147 10.76 -4.58 3.22
C LYS A 147 11.20 -5.75 4.12
N ASP A 148 12.32 -5.64 4.82
CA ASP A 148 12.74 -6.67 5.77
C ASP A 148 11.73 -6.86 6.90
N ILE A 149 11.30 -5.76 7.53
CA ILE A 149 10.31 -5.80 8.62
C ILE A 149 8.98 -6.40 8.13
N LYS A 150 8.45 -5.92 7.01
CA LYS A 150 7.08 -6.23 6.58
C LYS A 150 6.98 -7.54 5.80
N LEU A 151 7.92 -7.82 4.90
CA LEU A 151 7.83 -8.96 3.99
C LEU A 151 8.55 -10.20 4.53
N ARG A 152 9.72 -10.03 5.17
CA ARG A 152 10.48 -11.17 5.72
C ARG A 152 10.06 -11.51 7.14
N ARG A 153 10.16 -10.54 8.07
CA ARG A 153 9.88 -10.75 9.51
C ARG A 153 8.40 -10.63 9.85
N ARG A 154 7.59 -10.01 8.97
CA ARG A 154 6.15 -9.74 9.18
C ARG A 154 5.87 -8.98 10.48
N GLY A 155 6.83 -8.16 10.86
CA GLY A 155 6.82 -7.31 12.03
C GLY A 155 5.95 -6.06 11.88
N ARG A 156 6.07 -5.18 12.86
CA ARG A 156 5.36 -3.92 12.92
C ARG A 156 6.25 -2.77 12.49
N ILE A 157 5.64 -1.73 11.88
CA ILE A 157 6.39 -0.59 11.37
C ILE A 157 7.20 0.12 12.46
N ARG A 158 6.75 0.07 13.73
CA ARG A 158 7.46 0.64 14.88
C ARG A 158 8.90 0.15 15.04
N GLU A 159 9.20 -1.06 14.52
CA GLU A 159 10.55 -1.64 14.58
C GLU A 159 11.56 -0.82 13.75
N TYR A 160 11.08 -0.07 12.77
CA TYR A 160 11.90 0.80 11.93
C TYR A 160 12.69 1.80 12.77
N ALA A 161 12.03 2.49 13.70
CA ALA A 161 12.67 3.48 14.56
C ALA A 161 13.76 2.89 15.50
N GLN A 162 13.70 1.60 15.74
CA GLN A 162 14.76 0.89 16.50
C GLN A 162 15.98 0.55 15.62
N LEU A 163 15.79 0.43 14.30
CA LEU A 163 16.81 0.03 13.34
C LEU A 163 17.45 1.19 12.60
N VAL A 164 16.77 2.33 12.53
CA VAL A 164 17.22 3.53 11.79
C VAL A 164 17.32 4.70 12.75
N PRO A 165 18.53 5.03 13.22
CA PRO A 165 18.77 6.18 14.10
C PRO A 165 18.33 7.49 13.41
N GLY A 166 17.71 8.39 14.18
CA GLY A 166 17.20 9.67 13.68
C GLY A 166 15.77 9.63 13.16
N SER A 167 15.19 8.44 13.00
CA SER A 167 13.78 8.30 12.70
C SER A 167 12.92 8.27 13.96
N GLU A 168 11.65 8.64 13.84
CA GLU A 168 10.66 8.70 14.91
C GLU A 168 9.53 7.69 14.68
N PHE A 169 8.99 7.14 15.76
CA PHE A 169 7.73 6.41 15.75
C PHE A 169 6.67 7.18 16.53
N ARG A 170 5.49 7.33 15.94
CA ARG A 170 4.31 7.93 16.57
C ARG A 170 3.20 6.91 16.66
N SER A 171 2.51 6.84 17.79
CA SER A 171 1.53 5.79 18.08
C SER A 171 0.18 5.97 17.36
N ASP A 172 -0.16 7.18 16.95
CA ASP A 172 -1.31 7.42 16.07
C ASP A 172 -0.85 7.42 14.62
N PHE A 173 -1.47 6.56 13.82
CA PHE A 173 -1.14 6.48 12.39
C PHE A 173 -1.53 7.75 11.61
N ARG A 174 -2.45 8.57 12.12
CA ARG A 174 -2.87 9.83 11.49
C ARG A 174 -1.86 10.95 11.69
N ASP A 175 -0.97 10.84 12.67
CA ASP A 175 0.06 11.84 12.92
C ASP A 175 0.97 12.07 11.71
N LEU A 176 1.05 11.08 10.79
CA LEU A 176 1.80 11.25 9.56
C LEU A 176 1.30 12.42 8.69
N TRP A 177 -0.01 12.72 8.73
CA TRP A 177 -0.60 13.80 7.94
C TRP A 177 -0.31 15.20 8.50
N SER A 178 0.18 15.27 9.74
CA SER A 178 0.66 16.51 10.36
C SER A 178 2.12 16.84 9.99
N VAL A 179 2.84 15.88 9.39
CA VAL A 179 4.22 16.09 8.96
C VAL A 179 4.22 16.95 7.69
N PRO A 180 4.99 18.06 7.65
CA PRO A 180 5.09 18.89 6.46
C PRO A 180 5.62 18.11 5.25
N CYS A 181 4.81 18.00 4.21
CA CYS A 181 5.14 17.33 2.96
C CYS A 181 4.61 18.10 1.76
N ASP A 182 5.17 17.82 0.59
CA ASP A 182 4.79 18.46 -0.66
C ASP A 182 3.69 17.66 -1.36
N VAL A 183 3.68 16.32 -1.20
CA VAL A 183 2.70 15.40 -1.78
C VAL A 183 2.27 14.37 -0.75
N ALA A 184 0.98 14.04 -0.70
CA ALA A 184 0.40 13.03 0.17
C ALA A 184 -0.19 11.86 -0.66
N LEU A 185 0.23 10.64 -0.34
CA LEU A 185 -0.21 9.41 -0.97
C LEU A 185 -0.86 8.47 0.06
N PRO A 186 -2.18 8.56 0.29
CA PRO A 186 -2.88 7.65 1.18
C PRO A 186 -3.01 6.26 0.53
N CYS A 187 -2.25 5.29 1.08
CA CYS A 187 -2.05 3.94 0.54
C CYS A 187 -2.43 2.81 1.51
N ALA A 188 -3.15 3.10 2.60
CA ALA A 188 -3.45 2.10 3.62
C ALA A 188 -4.89 1.57 3.56
N THR A 189 -5.86 2.33 4.04
CA THR A 189 -7.22 1.84 4.20
C THR A 189 -8.26 2.93 3.95
N GLN A 190 -9.52 2.50 3.81
CA GLN A 190 -10.67 3.41 3.69
C GLN A 190 -10.74 4.39 4.88
N ASN A 191 -11.12 5.64 4.58
CA ASN A 191 -11.39 6.71 5.54
C ASN A 191 -10.23 6.99 6.52
N GLU A 192 -9.00 6.76 6.10
CA GLU A 192 -7.83 7.03 6.92
C GLU A 192 -7.47 8.51 6.99
N LEU A 193 -7.80 9.28 5.94
CA LEU A 193 -7.56 10.72 5.85
C LEU A 193 -8.90 11.45 6.03
N ASN A 194 -9.11 12.01 7.22
CA ASN A 194 -10.31 12.75 7.59
C ASN A 194 -10.14 14.27 7.38
N ALA A 195 -11.19 15.03 7.70
CA ALA A 195 -11.18 16.49 7.55
C ALA A 195 -10.08 17.20 8.36
N GLU A 196 -9.72 16.68 9.52
CA GLU A 196 -8.63 17.26 10.35
C GLU A 196 -7.28 17.01 9.70
N SER A 197 -7.04 15.79 9.21
CA SER A 197 -5.86 15.44 8.44
C SER A 197 -5.72 16.30 7.18
N ALA A 198 -6.82 16.50 6.46
CA ALA A 198 -6.84 17.38 5.28
C ALA A 198 -6.46 18.82 5.62
N LYS A 199 -7.01 19.36 6.72
CA LYS A 199 -6.66 20.72 7.19
C LYS A 199 -5.17 20.83 7.55
N ALA A 200 -4.60 19.80 8.18
CA ALA A 200 -3.17 19.77 8.51
C ALA A 200 -2.30 19.79 7.24
N LEU A 201 -2.63 18.96 6.24
CA LEU A 201 -1.94 18.96 4.94
C LEU A 201 -2.01 20.33 4.25
N ILE A 202 -3.19 20.96 4.22
CA ILE A 202 -3.40 22.27 3.64
C ILE A 202 -2.54 23.33 4.36
N ALA A 203 -2.58 23.34 5.69
CA ALA A 203 -1.82 24.28 6.51
C ALA A 203 -0.30 24.12 6.34
N ASN A 204 0.16 22.90 6.07
CA ASN A 204 1.57 22.56 5.83
C ASN A 204 2.03 22.83 4.38
N GLY A 205 1.16 23.33 3.51
CA GLY A 205 1.50 23.69 2.12
C GLY A 205 1.60 22.50 1.18
N CYS A 206 0.91 21.41 1.46
CA CYS A 206 0.83 20.27 0.56
C CYS A 206 0.28 20.69 -0.81
N MET A 207 0.85 20.20 -1.90
CA MET A 207 0.46 20.54 -3.27
C MET A 207 -0.67 19.69 -3.78
N GLY A 208 -0.77 18.44 -3.30
CA GLY A 208 -1.78 17.50 -3.76
C GLY A 208 -1.86 16.21 -2.95
N VAL A 209 -3.02 15.59 -3.03
CA VAL A 209 -3.36 14.29 -2.43
C VAL A 209 -3.80 13.35 -3.54
N PHE A 210 -3.16 12.19 -3.65
CA PHE A 210 -3.41 11.20 -4.70
C PHE A 210 -3.67 9.85 -4.06
N GLU A 211 -4.87 9.30 -4.26
CA GLU A 211 -5.33 8.10 -3.57
C GLU A 211 -4.73 6.82 -4.14
N GLY A 212 -4.02 6.07 -3.31
CA GLY A 212 -3.49 4.75 -3.65
C GLY A 212 -4.32 3.60 -3.09
N ALA A 213 -5.11 3.86 -2.05
CA ALA A 213 -6.08 2.92 -1.49
C ALA A 213 -7.49 3.21 -2.03
N ASN A 214 -8.42 2.30 -1.80
CA ASN A 214 -9.82 2.49 -2.15
C ASN A 214 -10.48 3.45 -1.15
N MET A 215 -10.91 4.63 -1.61
CA MET A 215 -11.61 5.66 -0.81
C MET A 215 -10.91 6.00 0.53
N PRO A 216 -9.61 6.32 0.53
CA PRO A 216 -8.90 6.62 1.78
C PRO A 216 -9.28 7.97 2.38
N CYS A 217 -9.73 8.92 1.56
CA CYS A 217 -10.21 10.22 2.02
C CYS A 217 -11.70 10.18 2.32
N THR A 218 -12.11 10.80 3.44
CA THR A 218 -13.55 11.01 3.71
C THR A 218 -14.13 12.08 2.78
N PRO A 219 -15.44 12.11 2.52
CA PRO A 219 -16.07 13.15 1.70
C PRO A 219 -15.76 14.57 2.14
N GLU A 220 -15.69 14.80 3.46
CA GLU A 220 -15.36 16.09 4.07
C GLU A 220 -13.90 16.47 3.78
N ALA A 221 -12.98 15.49 3.82
CA ALA A 221 -11.59 15.69 3.49
C ALA A 221 -11.43 16.07 2.00
N ILE A 222 -12.09 15.34 1.10
CA ILE A 222 -12.09 15.64 -0.34
C ILE A 222 -12.60 17.05 -0.61
N THR A 223 -13.70 17.44 0.06
CA THR A 223 -14.26 18.78 -0.07
C THR A 223 -13.26 19.84 0.38
N ALA A 224 -12.60 19.65 1.52
CA ALA A 224 -11.60 20.57 2.04
C ALA A 224 -10.39 20.71 1.09
N ILE A 225 -9.85 19.58 0.61
CA ILE A 225 -8.71 19.52 -0.32
C ILE A 225 -9.02 20.28 -1.61
N LYS A 226 -10.16 19.99 -2.24
CA LYS A 226 -10.58 20.65 -3.49
C LYS A 226 -10.87 22.13 -3.30
N SER A 227 -11.54 22.51 -2.20
CA SER A 227 -11.84 23.93 -1.89
C SER A 227 -10.58 24.76 -1.62
N ALA A 228 -9.52 24.15 -1.13
CA ALA A 228 -8.23 24.79 -0.92
C ALA A 228 -7.36 24.87 -2.20
N GLY A 229 -7.84 24.32 -3.33
CA GLY A 229 -7.12 24.35 -4.62
C GLY A 229 -5.93 23.38 -4.71
N LEU A 230 -5.84 22.38 -3.83
CA LEU A 230 -4.86 21.31 -3.95
C LEU A 230 -5.21 20.38 -5.11
N LEU A 231 -4.20 19.77 -5.71
CA LEU A 231 -4.41 18.68 -6.65
C LEU A 231 -5.05 17.49 -5.92
N PHE A 232 -6.00 16.85 -6.57
CA PHE A 232 -6.64 15.65 -6.04
C PHE A 232 -6.93 14.64 -7.15
N SER A 233 -6.55 13.40 -6.91
CA SER A 233 -6.94 12.26 -7.75
C SER A 233 -7.46 11.13 -6.86
N PRO A 234 -8.67 10.58 -7.17
CA PRO A 234 -9.17 9.38 -6.51
C PRO A 234 -8.44 8.13 -6.99
#